data_70673db8d421ec96f564b678885c3ab5
#
_entry.id   70673db8d421ec96f564b678885c3ab5
#
_cell.length_a   1.000
_cell.length_b   1.000
_cell.length_c   1.000
_cell.angle_alpha   90.00
_cell.angle_beta   90.00
_cell.angle_gamma   90.00
#
_symmetry.space_group_name_H-M   'P 1'
#
loop_
_entity.id
_entity.type
_entity.pdbx_description
1 polymer ?
#
loop_
_entity_poly.entity_id
_entity_poly.type
_entity_poly.pdbx_seq_one_letter_code
_entity_poly.pdbx_strand_id
1 'polypeptide(L)'
;MAAVDAAKLRILVVDDEPSVANTVKMLLQFDGHEVEANHNSRDALAMFEPDRFDLVITDFAMPGMNGHQLAAAIKADAPDQPVIMITAHADTLPPSPSVDFVVGKPFRLEHLREAIAKVMLEASSPA
;
A
#
# COMPACT_ATOMS: atom_id res chain seq x y z
N MET A 1 16.51 -8.15 18.01
CA MET A 1 16.49 -7.95 17.56
C MET A 1 16.30 -7.48 16.83
N ALA A 2 16.14 -7.20 16.96
CA ALA A 2 15.90 -6.75 16.41
C ALA A 2 15.90 -6.51 15.58
N ALA A 3 15.93 -6.44 15.31
CA ALA A 3 15.97 -6.17 14.52
C ALA A 3 15.45 -6.08 13.76
N VAL A 4 15.23 -6.39 13.96
CA VAL A 4 14.63 -6.30 13.23
C VAL A 4 14.25 -5.27 12.76
N ASP A 5 14.69 -4.90 13.09
CA ASP A 5 14.28 -4.10 12.86
C ASP A 5 13.99 -3.62 11.83
N ALA A 6 13.41 -3.81 11.94
CA ALA A 6 12.65 -3.47 10.77
C ALA A 6 12.93 -2.05 10.36
N ALA A 7 13.26 -1.90 9.09
CA ALA A 7 13.49 -0.57 8.57
C ALA A 7 12.22 0.26 8.72
N LYS A 8 12.37 1.50 9.11
CA LYS A 8 11.27 2.45 9.16
C LYS A 8 10.94 2.84 7.73
N LEU A 9 9.72 2.59 7.32
CA LEU A 9 9.28 2.87 5.95
C LEU A 9 8.42 4.13 5.92
N ARG A 10 8.43 4.79 4.78
CA ARG A 10 7.54 5.90 4.48
C ARG A 10 6.41 5.31 3.64
N ILE A 11 5.20 5.31 4.17
CA ILE A 11 4.07 4.60 3.57
C ILE A 11 2.94 5.57 3.26
N LEU A 12 2.40 5.48 2.05
CA LEU A 12 1.19 6.18 1.66
C LEU A 12 0.03 5.19 1.70
N VAL A 13 -1.00 5.53 2.47
CA VAL A 13 -2.22 4.72 2.57
C VAL A 13 -3.37 5.48 1.91
N VAL A 14 -4.06 4.82 0.98
CA VAL A 14 -5.17 5.43 0.26
C VAL A 14 -6.43 4.59 0.44
N ASP A 15 -7.46 5.15 1.04
CA ASP A 15 -8.75 4.49 1.24
C ASP A 15 -9.80 5.57 1.39
N ASP A 16 -10.90 5.46 0.62
CA ASP A 16 -11.95 6.47 0.65
C ASP A 16 -12.78 6.45 1.94
N GLU A 17 -12.64 5.39 2.74
CA GLU A 17 -13.24 5.34 4.07
C GLU A 17 -12.22 5.83 5.11
N PRO A 18 -12.44 7.03 5.69
CA PRO A 18 -11.45 7.58 6.64
C PRO A 18 -11.17 6.66 7.82
N SER A 19 -12.18 5.93 8.31
CA SER A 19 -11.98 5.02 9.44
C SER A 19 -11.02 3.89 9.10
N VAL A 20 -11.09 3.36 7.89
CA VAL A 20 -10.20 2.29 7.44
C VAL A 20 -8.79 2.84 7.24
N ALA A 21 -8.67 3.96 6.54
CA ALA A 21 -7.36 4.59 6.32
C ALA A 21 -6.67 4.90 7.63
N ASN A 22 -7.42 5.44 8.60
CA ASN A 22 -6.85 5.79 9.89
C ASN A 22 -6.46 4.56 10.71
N THR A 23 -7.24 3.47 10.60
CA THR A 23 -6.90 2.22 11.27
C THR A 23 -5.58 1.65 10.72
N VAL A 24 -5.45 1.59 9.41
CA VAL A 24 -4.21 1.11 8.78
C VAL A 24 -3.04 1.99 9.21
N LYS A 25 -3.23 3.31 9.18
CA LYS A 25 -2.20 4.25 9.60
C LYS A 25 -1.75 3.98 11.03
N MET A 26 -2.71 3.83 11.96
CA MET A 26 -2.39 3.57 13.37
C MET A 26 -1.61 2.28 13.54
N LEU A 27 -2.03 1.22 12.87
CA LEU A 27 -1.36 -0.07 12.99
C LEU A 27 0.09 0.01 12.50
N LEU A 28 0.30 0.68 11.38
CA LEU A 28 1.64 0.79 10.81
C LEU A 28 2.52 1.75 11.60
N GLN A 29 1.94 2.82 12.15
CA GLN A 29 2.68 3.71 13.06
C GLN A 29 3.11 2.97 14.32
N PHE A 30 2.27 2.05 14.80
CA PHE A 30 2.62 1.21 15.95
C PHE A 30 3.90 0.41 15.66
N ASP A 31 4.09 0.00 14.42
CA ASP A 31 5.31 -0.72 14.02
C ASP A 31 6.47 0.21 13.67
N GLY A 32 6.33 1.51 13.88
CA GLY A 32 7.41 2.46 13.72
C GLY A 32 7.53 3.10 12.35
N HIS A 33 6.57 2.88 11.47
CA HIS A 33 6.61 3.49 10.14
C HIS A 33 6.07 4.91 10.14
N GLU A 34 6.51 5.71 9.16
CA GLU A 34 5.91 7.01 8.88
C GLU A 34 4.81 6.81 7.87
N VAL A 35 3.60 7.28 8.18
CA VAL A 35 2.45 6.99 7.35
C VAL A 35 1.67 8.27 7.04
N GLU A 36 1.38 8.48 5.76
CA GLU A 36 0.43 9.50 5.34
C GLU A 36 -0.81 8.80 4.83
N ALA A 37 -1.98 9.23 5.29
CA ALA A 37 -3.25 8.67 4.85
C ALA A 37 -3.95 9.69 3.95
N ASN A 38 -4.53 9.19 2.86
CA ASN A 38 -5.29 10.01 1.94
C ASN A 38 -6.60 9.29 1.64
N HIS A 39 -7.68 10.05 1.49
CA HIS A 39 -9.02 9.49 1.34
C HIS A 39 -9.57 9.62 -0.07
N ASN A 40 -8.73 10.05 -1.00
CA ASN A 40 -9.13 10.29 -2.38
C ASN A 40 -8.01 9.87 -3.31
N SER A 41 -8.30 9.00 -4.27
CA SER A 41 -7.27 8.49 -5.16
C SER A 41 -6.62 9.56 -6.03
N ARG A 42 -7.40 10.55 -6.47
CA ARG A 42 -6.84 11.62 -7.29
C ARG A 42 -5.91 12.52 -6.50
N ASP A 43 -6.28 12.83 -5.24
CA ASP A 43 -5.43 13.63 -4.37
C ASP A 43 -4.16 12.85 -4.02
N ALA A 44 -4.28 11.55 -3.80
CA ALA A 44 -3.14 10.70 -3.52
C ALA A 44 -2.16 10.71 -4.71
N LEU A 45 -2.69 10.58 -5.92
CA LEU A 45 -1.86 10.59 -7.11
C LEU A 45 -1.20 11.96 -7.30
N ALA A 46 -1.92 13.05 -6.99
CA ALA A 46 -1.38 14.39 -7.12
C ALA A 46 -0.23 14.66 -6.16
N MET A 47 -0.26 14.05 -4.97
CA MET A 47 0.82 14.23 -4.01
C MET A 47 1.94 13.20 -4.15
N PHE A 48 1.71 12.14 -4.91
CA PHE A 48 2.72 11.11 -5.10
C PHE A 48 3.88 11.65 -5.93
N GLU A 49 5.09 11.31 -5.50
CA GLU A 49 6.31 11.61 -6.25
C GLU A 49 7.21 10.38 -6.17
N PRO A 50 7.93 10.05 -7.26
CA PRO A 50 8.91 8.97 -7.20
C PRO A 50 9.90 9.21 -6.05
N ASP A 51 10.24 8.13 -5.35
CA ASP A 51 11.19 8.17 -4.23
C ASP A 51 10.65 8.83 -2.96
N ARG A 52 9.42 9.34 -2.97
CA ARG A 52 8.84 9.93 -1.76
C ARG A 52 8.38 8.88 -0.75
N PHE A 53 7.84 7.77 -1.25
CA PHE A 53 7.33 6.69 -0.42
C PHE A 53 8.06 5.39 -0.72
N ASP A 54 8.30 4.60 0.32
CA ASP A 54 8.86 3.27 0.15
C ASP A 54 7.79 2.26 -0.23
N LEU A 55 6.53 2.55 0.11
CA LEU A 55 5.43 1.63 -0.11
C LEU A 55 4.12 2.42 -0.25
N VAL A 56 3.25 1.95 -1.14
CA VAL A 56 1.89 2.46 -1.27
C VAL A 56 0.93 1.33 -0.94
N ILE A 57 -0.04 1.61 -0.08
CA ILE A 57 -1.11 0.67 0.25
C ILE A 57 -2.42 1.33 -0.16
N THR A 58 -3.19 0.69 -1.03
CA THR A 58 -4.42 1.27 -1.54
C THR A 58 -5.59 0.31 -1.41
N ASP A 59 -6.78 0.84 -1.11
CA ASP A 59 -8.02 0.10 -1.25
C ASP A 59 -8.32 -0.09 -2.74
N PHE A 60 -9.12 -1.07 -3.08
CA PHE A 60 -9.55 -1.25 -4.47
C PHE A 60 -10.76 -0.37 -4.80
N ALA A 61 -11.81 -0.46 -3.99
CA ALA A 61 -13.11 0.17 -4.32
C ALA A 61 -13.11 1.63 -3.87
N MET A 62 -12.82 2.52 -4.80
CA MET A 62 -12.84 3.97 -4.56
C MET A 62 -13.54 4.65 -5.72
N PRO A 63 -14.33 5.71 -5.46
CA PRO A 63 -15.00 6.42 -6.53
C PRO A 63 -14.00 7.15 -7.43
N GLY A 64 -14.34 7.23 -8.70
CA GLY A 64 -13.55 7.93 -9.69
C GLY A 64 -12.40 7.10 -10.22
N MET A 65 -11.42 6.81 -9.39
CA MET A 65 -10.25 6.03 -9.77
C MET A 65 -10.11 4.89 -8.75
N ASN A 66 -10.26 3.65 -9.19
CA ASN A 66 -10.12 2.50 -8.29
C ASN A 66 -8.66 2.18 -8.03
N GLY A 67 -8.43 1.20 -7.13
CA GLY A 67 -7.07 0.84 -6.73
C GLY A 67 -6.19 0.34 -7.87
N HIS A 68 -6.76 -0.41 -8.83
CA HIS A 68 -5.99 -0.86 -10.00
C HIS A 68 -5.55 0.30 -10.86
N GLN A 69 -6.45 1.27 -11.06
CA GLN A 69 -6.14 2.46 -11.85
C GLN A 69 -5.10 3.34 -11.17
N LEU A 70 -5.24 3.51 -9.86
CA LEU A 70 -4.26 4.27 -9.08
C LEU A 70 -2.89 3.60 -9.15
N ALA A 71 -2.83 2.29 -8.94
CA ALA A 71 -1.58 1.55 -8.99
C ALA A 71 -0.92 1.67 -10.37
N ALA A 72 -1.72 1.57 -11.44
CA ALA A 72 -1.19 1.70 -12.80
C ALA A 72 -0.62 3.09 -13.04
N ALA A 73 -1.31 4.14 -12.55
CA ALA A 73 -0.83 5.51 -12.71
C ALA A 73 0.47 5.73 -11.93
N ILE A 74 0.56 5.18 -10.73
CA ILE A 74 1.77 5.27 -9.92
C ILE A 74 2.94 4.55 -10.61
N LYS A 75 2.70 3.34 -11.10
CA LYS A 75 3.74 2.56 -11.78
C LYS A 75 4.19 3.20 -13.08
N ALA A 76 3.31 3.94 -13.76
CA ALA A 76 3.69 4.66 -14.97
C ALA A 76 4.74 5.74 -14.67
N ASP A 77 4.65 6.33 -13.48
CA ASP A 77 5.58 7.39 -13.06
C ASP A 77 6.79 6.81 -12.31
N ALA A 78 6.59 5.71 -11.58
CA ALA A 78 7.63 5.07 -10.79
C ALA A 78 7.49 3.54 -10.91
N PRO A 79 8.05 2.94 -11.96
CA PRO A 79 7.86 1.49 -12.23
C PRO A 79 8.29 0.56 -11.10
N ASP A 80 9.23 0.99 -10.26
CA ASP A 80 9.74 0.17 -9.18
C ASP A 80 9.02 0.41 -7.84
N GLN A 81 7.99 1.26 -7.83
CA GLN A 81 7.26 1.56 -6.60
C GLN A 81 6.46 0.36 -6.13
N PRO A 82 6.75 -0.18 -4.92
CA PRO A 82 5.94 -1.27 -4.38
C PRO A 82 4.52 -0.80 -4.06
N VAL A 83 3.53 -1.62 -4.42
CA VAL A 83 2.12 -1.32 -4.18
C VAL A 83 1.42 -2.57 -3.63
N ILE A 84 0.77 -2.41 -2.48
CA ILE A 84 -0.09 -3.42 -1.87
C ILE A 84 -1.53 -2.95 -2.00
N MET A 85 -2.44 -3.85 -2.37
CA MET A 85 -3.86 -3.53 -2.42
C MET A 85 -4.60 -4.27 -1.32
N ILE A 86 -5.51 -3.57 -0.66
CA ILE A 86 -6.39 -4.15 0.36
C ILE A 86 -7.80 -4.15 -0.22
N THR A 87 -8.50 -5.28 -0.17
CA THR A 87 -9.82 -5.38 -0.76
C THR A 87 -10.67 -6.45 -0.09
N ALA A 88 -11.98 -6.21 -0.04
CA ALA A 88 -12.93 -7.24 0.39
C ALA A 88 -13.14 -8.31 -0.67
N HIS A 89 -12.61 -8.11 -1.88
CA HIS A 89 -12.82 -8.98 -3.03
C HIS A 89 -11.55 -9.67 -3.48
N ALA A 90 -10.64 -9.97 -2.53
CA ALA A 90 -9.34 -10.56 -2.86
C ALA A 90 -9.46 -11.85 -3.68
N ASP A 91 -10.51 -12.64 -3.41
CA ASP A 91 -10.68 -13.95 -4.07
C ASP A 91 -11.23 -13.84 -5.49
N THR A 92 -11.86 -12.72 -5.84
CA THR A 92 -12.57 -12.57 -7.11
C THR A 92 -11.98 -11.53 -8.04
N LEU A 93 -11.13 -10.64 -7.53
CA LEU A 93 -10.50 -9.64 -8.38
C LEU A 93 -9.44 -10.29 -9.27
N PRO A 94 -9.41 -9.96 -10.56
CA PRO A 94 -8.32 -10.43 -11.40
C PRO A 94 -7.01 -9.80 -10.96
N PRO A 95 -5.89 -10.50 -11.11
CA PRO A 95 -4.59 -9.92 -10.79
C PRO A 95 -4.28 -8.75 -11.71
N SER A 96 -3.48 -7.81 -11.20
CA SER A 96 -3.04 -6.65 -11.97
C SER A 96 -1.52 -6.60 -11.91
N PRO A 97 -0.84 -6.35 -13.04
CA PRO A 97 0.63 -6.25 -13.04
C PRO A 97 1.12 -5.03 -12.24
N SER A 98 0.23 -4.08 -11.94
CA SER A 98 0.59 -2.88 -11.19
C SER A 98 0.49 -3.07 -9.68
N VAL A 99 -0.06 -4.20 -9.22
CA VAL A 99 -0.22 -4.49 -7.79
C VAL A 99 0.72 -5.65 -7.44
N ASP A 100 1.55 -5.44 -6.44
CA ASP A 100 2.57 -6.42 -6.06
C ASP A 100 2.05 -7.47 -5.09
N PHE A 101 1.04 -7.14 -4.30
CA PHE A 101 0.45 -8.07 -3.35
C PHE A 101 -0.95 -7.61 -2.97
N VAL A 102 -1.84 -8.56 -2.70
CA VAL A 102 -3.23 -8.27 -2.31
C VAL A 102 -3.50 -8.82 -0.92
N VAL A 103 -4.09 -7.98 -0.06
CA VAL A 103 -4.51 -8.37 1.29
C VAL A 103 -6.04 -8.34 1.33
N GLY A 104 -6.65 -9.42 1.78
CA GLY A 104 -8.11 -9.49 1.88
C GLY A 104 -8.64 -8.83 3.14
N LYS A 105 -9.80 -8.18 3.05
CA LYS A 105 -10.52 -7.67 4.21
C LYS A 105 -11.48 -8.76 4.72
N PRO A 106 -11.66 -8.92 6.02
CA PRO A 106 -10.99 -8.20 7.11
C PRO A 106 -9.54 -8.69 7.29
N PHE A 107 -8.68 -7.79 7.74
CA PHE A 107 -7.27 -8.10 7.91
C PHE A 107 -6.81 -7.78 9.35
N ARG A 108 -5.68 -8.34 9.72
CA ARG A 108 -5.02 -8.07 11.00
C ARG A 108 -3.66 -7.46 10.74
N LEU A 109 -3.06 -6.91 11.79
CA LEU A 109 -1.72 -6.32 11.67
C LEU A 109 -0.70 -7.33 11.12
N GLU A 110 -0.78 -8.60 11.55
CA GLU A 110 0.14 -9.61 11.05
C GLU A 110 0.01 -9.83 9.55
N HIS A 111 -1.19 -9.68 8.99
CA HIS A 111 -1.37 -9.78 7.54
C HIS A 111 -0.66 -8.64 6.81
N LEU A 112 -0.73 -7.43 7.39
CA LEU A 112 -0.02 -6.28 6.84
C LEU A 112 1.48 -6.48 6.95
N ARG A 113 1.95 -6.98 8.08
CA ARG A 113 3.37 -7.25 8.29
C ARG A 113 3.92 -8.25 7.28
N GLU A 114 3.18 -9.32 7.04
CA GLU A 114 3.58 -10.35 6.07
C GLU A 114 3.64 -9.78 4.65
N ALA A 115 2.61 -9.01 4.27
CA ALA A 115 2.55 -8.42 2.95
C ALA A 115 3.71 -7.44 2.74
N ILE A 116 3.98 -6.60 3.74
CA ILE A 116 5.07 -5.63 3.66
C ILE A 116 6.41 -6.35 3.55
N ALA A 117 6.64 -7.36 4.39
CA ALA A 117 7.89 -8.10 4.37
C ALA A 117 8.11 -8.74 2.99
N LYS A 118 7.07 -9.35 2.43
CA LYS A 118 7.18 -10.01 1.13
C LYS A 118 7.47 -9.01 0.01
N VAL A 119 6.72 -7.92 -0.02
CA VAL A 119 6.85 -6.93 -1.08
C VAL A 119 8.21 -6.21 -0.99
N MET A 120 8.62 -5.85 0.22
CA MET A 120 9.90 -5.15 0.39
C MET A 120 11.09 -6.07 0.12
N LEU A 121 10.97 -7.35 0.44
CA LEU A 121 12.02 -8.32 0.12
C LEU A 121 12.18 -8.45 -1.40
N GLU A 122 11.07 -8.54 -2.12
CA GLU A 122 11.11 -8.63 -3.58
C GLU A 122 11.64 -7.35 -4.22
N ALA A 123 11.26 -6.19 -3.67
CA ALA A 123 11.71 -4.91 -4.19
C ALA A 123 13.20 -4.70 -3.99
N SER A 124 13.79 -5.27 -2.94
CA SER A 124 15.21 -5.13 -2.66
C SER A 124 16.05 -6.23 -3.28
N SER A 125 15.41 -7.22 -3.90
CA SER A 125 16.10 -8.33 -4.53
C SER A 125 16.76 -7.87 -5.83
N PRO A 126 18.03 -8.19 -6.06
CA PRO A 126 18.64 -7.92 -7.37
C PRO A 126 17.95 -8.81 -8.41
N ALA A 127 17.51 -8.21 -9.47
CA ALA A 127 16.77 -8.91 -10.51
C ALA A 127 17.68 -9.91 -11.24
#